data_d050ca128ed150a1b49dc4426735bf87
#
_entry.id   d050ca128ed150a1b49dc4426735bf87
#
_cell.length_a   1.000
_cell.length_b   1.000
_cell.length_c   1.000
_cell.angle_alpha   90.00
_cell.angle_beta   90.00
_cell.angle_gamma   90.00
#
_symmetry.space_group_name_H-M   'P 1'
#
loop_
_entity.id
_entity.type
_entity.pdbx_description
1 polymer ?
#
loop_
_entity_poly.entity_id
_entity_poly.type
_entity_poly.pdbx_seq_one_letter_code
_entity_poly.pdbx_strand_id
1 'polypeptide(L)'
;MIRVLAVFVVLAVSFYILLKYLVSQSKHPSGFIGRSMMRIWNKAYLPMAQWALSVLPQKAYGTILDIGVGNGASTAYLRQLFPKSQIKGIDISAEAISQARKQNQLEGVAFDIMDVSQLTYSDGYFDLICAFQTHFHWPDLKKALLEIKRVLADDGRFIIACEQSKVTYYLSDLKDNKEFADYLDKMGLRLLDCQKQAAWLCYVIAKQ
;
A
#
# COMPACT_ATOMS: atom_id res chain seq x y z
N MET A 1 -16.17 -21.91 -41.52
CA MET A 1 -15.02 -22.17 -40.64
C MET A 1 -14.13 -20.93 -40.47
N ILE A 2 -13.61 -20.30 -41.52
CA ILE A 2 -12.74 -19.08 -41.42
C ILE A 2 -13.39 -17.90 -40.69
N ARG A 3 -14.67 -17.60 -40.97
CA ARG A 3 -15.38 -16.51 -40.29
C ARG A 3 -15.56 -16.72 -38.79
N VAL A 4 -15.77 -17.95 -38.34
CA VAL A 4 -15.89 -18.31 -36.92
C VAL A 4 -14.54 -18.17 -36.23
N LEU A 5 -13.46 -18.63 -36.86
CA LEU A 5 -12.09 -18.47 -36.35
C LEU A 5 -11.70 -17.00 -36.22
N ALA A 6 -12.05 -16.17 -37.21
CA ALA A 6 -11.79 -14.73 -37.15
C ALA A 6 -12.51 -14.05 -35.99
N VAL A 7 -13.75 -14.42 -35.71
CA VAL A 7 -14.51 -13.90 -34.54
C VAL A 7 -13.83 -14.30 -33.23
N PHE A 8 -13.39 -15.55 -33.07
CA PHE A 8 -12.68 -15.99 -31.88
C PHE A 8 -11.35 -15.23 -31.66
N VAL A 9 -10.59 -14.99 -32.74
CA VAL A 9 -9.34 -14.22 -32.65
C VAL A 9 -9.61 -12.78 -32.23
N VAL A 10 -10.62 -12.12 -32.81
CA VAL A 10 -11.01 -10.76 -32.42
C VAL A 10 -11.42 -10.69 -30.95
N LEU A 11 -12.24 -11.65 -30.47
CA LEU A 11 -12.66 -11.72 -29.08
C LEU A 11 -11.46 -11.93 -28.13
N ALA A 12 -10.55 -12.83 -28.47
CA ALA A 12 -9.36 -13.10 -27.68
C ALA A 12 -8.43 -11.87 -27.58
N VAL A 13 -8.21 -11.18 -28.70
CA VAL A 13 -7.41 -9.95 -28.75
C VAL A 13 -8.08 -8.83 -27.94
N SER A 14 -9.40 -8.65 -28.11
CA SER A 14 -10.16 -7.64 -27.36
C SER A 14 -10.12 -7.92 -25.85
N PHE A 15 -10.27 -9.18 -25.45
CA PHE A 15 -10.15 -9.62 -24.05
C PHE A 15 -8.75 -9.36 -23.50
N TYR A 16 -7.70 -9.67 -24.27
CA TYR A 16 -6.32 -9.39 -23.87
C TYR A 16 -6.04 -7.90 -23.66
N ILE A 17 -6.54 -7.05 -24.59
CA ILE A 17 -6.43 -5.59 -24.47
C ILE A 17 -7.17 -5.10 -23.22
N LEU A 18 -8.38 -5.59 -22.98
CA LEU A 18 -9.17 -5.25 -21.80
C LEU A 18 -8.44 -5.65 -20.50
N LEU A 19 -7.88 -6.86 -20.46
CA LEU A 19 -7.10 -7.32 -19.29
C LEU A 19 -5.89 -6.41 -19.04
N LYS A 20 -5.11 -6.09 -20.07
CA LYS A 20 -3.98 -5.16 -19.95
C LYS A 20 -4.41 -3.79 -19.45
N TYR A 21 -5.53 -3.27 -19.96
CA TYR A 21 -6.10 -2.01 -19.49
C TYR A 21 -6.49 -2.08 -18.01
N LEU A 22 -7.19 -3.13 -17.58
CA LEU A 22 -7.59 -3.33 -16.18
C LEU A 22 -6.37 -3.47 -15.24
N VAL A 23 -5.33 -4.18 -15.67
CA VAL A 23 -4.05 -4.27 -14.92
C VAL A 23 -3.37 -2.90 -14.84
N SER A 24 -3.38 -2.10 -15.89
CA SER A 24 -2.88 -0.71 -15.85
C SER A 24 -3.66 0.14 -14.85
N GLN A 25 -4.99 0.02 -14.83
CA GLN A 25 -5.84 0.72 -13.87
C GLN A 25 -5.59 0.29 -12.40
N SER A 26 -4.98 -0.89 -12.18
CA SER A 26 -4.61 -1.31 -10.82
C SER A 26 -3.38 -0.56 -10.28
N LYS A 27 -2.52 -0.09 -11.17
CA LYS A 27 -1.30 0.65 -10.80
C LYS A 27 -1.52 2.17 -10.76
N HIS A 28 -2.29 2.66 -11.73
CA HIS A 28 -2.57 4.09 -11.92
C HIS A 28 -4.06 4.27 -12.23
N PRO A 29 -4.93 4.22 -11.20
CA PRO A 29 -6.37 4.35 -11.39
C PRO A 29 -6.71 5.73 -12.00
N SER A 30 -7.50 5.72 -13.07
CA SER A 30 -7.94 6.94 -13.75
C SER A 30 -9.38 6.84 -14.26
N GLY A 31 -10.06 7.98 -14.36
CA GLY A 31 -11.42 8.09 -14.88
C GLY A 31 -12.46 7.28 -14.10
N PHE A 32 -13.60 7.01 -14.72
CA PHE A 32 -14.73 6.30 -14.09
C PHE A 32 -14.39 4.85 -13.71
N ILE A 33 -13.67 4.13 -14.58
CA ILE A 33 -13.30 2.73 -14.35
C ILE A 33 -12.32 2.63 -13.18
N GLY A 34 -11.28 3.47 -13.14
CA GLY A 34 -10.35 3.52 -12.01
C GLY A 34 -11.03 3.82 -10.68
N ARG A 35 -12.00 4.76 -10.67
CA ARG A 35 -12.80 5.06 -9.48
C ARG A 35 -13.63 3.88 -9.00
N SER A 36 -14.28 3.18 -9.91
CA SER A 36 -15.09 2.00 -9.57
C SER A 36 -14.22 0.85 -9.06
N MET A 37 -13.07 0.62 -9.68
CA MET A 37 -12.11 -0.39 -9.25
C MET A 37 -11.56 -0.06 -7.85
N MET A 38 -11.18 1.18 -7.57
CA MET A 38 -10.73 1.58 -6.23
C MET A 38 -11.78 1.29 -5.14
N ARG A 39 -13.07 1.52 -5.42
CA ARG A 39 -14.16 1.19 -4.46
C ARG A 39 -14.24 -0.32 -4.18
N ILE A 40 -14.15 -1.13 -5.22
CA ILE A 40 -14.20 -2.59 -5.11
C ILE A 40 -12.98 -3.09 -4.31
N TRP A 41 -11.78 -2.62 -4.63
CA TRP A 41 -10.56 -3.03 -3.94
C TRP A 41 -10.52 -2.59 -2.49
N ASN A 42 -10.97 -1.38 -2.18
CA ASN A 42 -11.03 -0.94 -0.79
C ASN A 42 -11.99 -1.79 0.03
N LYS A 43 -13.15 -2.16 -0.52
CA LYS A 43 -14.06 -3.09 0.15
C LYS A 43 -13.42 -4.47 0.36
N ALA A 44 -12.60 -4.93 -0.58
CA ALA A 44 -11.90 -6.21 -0.48
C ALA A 44 -10.69 -6.17 0.47
N TYR A 45 -9.94 -5.05 0.52
CA TYR A 45 -8.66 -4.97 1.25
C TYR A 45 -8.75 -4.25 2.59
N LEU A 46 -9.82 -3.49 2.87
CA LEU A 46 -10.00 -2.85 4.18
C LEU A 46 -9.99 -3.88 5.34
N PRO A 47 -10.63 -5.06 5.24
CA PRO A 47 -10.53 -6.09 6.27
C PRO A 47 -9.09 -6.56 6.54
N MET A 48 -8.24 -6.62 5.50
CA MET A 48 -6.83 -6.95 5.64
C MET A 48 -6.08 -5.85 6.41
N ALA A 49 -6.32 -4.57 6.09
CA ALA A 49 -5.73 -3.44 6.82
C ALA A 49 -6.18 -3.44 8.29
N GLN A 50 -7.46 -3.72 8.56
CA GLN A 50 -8.01 -3.86 9.90
C GLN A 50 -7.32 -4.97 10.70
N TRP A 51 -7.19 -6.15 10.10
CA TRP A 51 -6.44 -7.25 10.70
C TRP A 51 -4.98 -6.89 10.96
N ALA A 52 -4.30 -6.33 9.97
CA ALA A 52 -2.89 -5.95 10.12
C ALA A 52 -2.68 -4.92 11.26
N LEU A 53 -3.58 -3.95 11.39
CA LEU A 53 -3.51 -2.97 12.47
C LEU A 53 -3.80 -3.58 13.85
N SER A 54 -4.55 -4.69 13.92
CA SER A 54 -4.78 -5.41 15.20
C SER A 54 -3.54 -6.17 15.71
N VAL A 55 -2.54 -6.38 14.83
CA VAL A 55 -1.25 -7.01 15.19
C VAL A 55 -0.32 -6.03 15.92
N LEU A 56 -0.52 -4.73 15.74
CA LEU A 56 0.34 -3.71 16.33
C LEU A 56 0.26 -3.67 17.86
N PRO A 57 1.38 -3.32 18.53
CA PRO A 57 1.35 -3.03 19.96
C PRO A 57 0.32 -1.94 20.27
N GLN A 58 -0.44 -2.15 21.36
CA GLN A 58 -1.40 -1.15 21.84
C GLN A 58 -0.64 0.00 22.51
N LYS A 59 -0.25 0.98 21.71
CA LYS A 59 0.33 2.24 22.17
C LYS A 59 -0.26 3.41 21.38
N ALA A 60 -0.07 4.61 21.90
CA ALA A 60 -0.40 5.81 21.14
C ALA A 60 0.62 6.02 20.03
N TYR A 61 0.12 6.39 18.85
CA TYR A 61 0.92 6.84 17.71
C TYR A 61 0.48 8.27 17.41
N GLY A 62 1.35 9.27 17.67
CA GLY A 62 1.02 10.69 17.51
C GLY A 62 0.98 11.11 16.04
N THR A 63 1.88 10.56 15.24
CA THR A 63 2.06 10.86 13.80
C THR A 63 2.07 9.59 12.97
N ILE A 64 1.19 9.53 11.95
CA ILE A 64 0.98 8.34 11.13
C ILE A 64 1.12 8.69 9.66
N LEU A 65 1.86 7.86 8.89
CA LEU A 65 1.91 7.91 7.43
C LEU A 65 1.19 6.69 6.86
N ASP A 66 0.24 6.92 5.97
CA ASP A 66 -0.43 5.88 5.17
C ASP A 66 0.04 6.01 3.71
N ILE A 67 0.70 4.98 3.17
CA ILE A 67 1.33 4.99 1.85
C ILE A 67 0.48 4.22 0.85
N GLY A 68 0.17 4.85 -0.29
CA GLY A 68 -0.67 4.25 -1.33
C GLY A 68 -2.14 4.21 -0.93
N VAL A 69 -2.64 5.35 -0.44
CA VAL A 69 -3.98 5.44 0.19
C VAL A 69 -5.15 5.17 -0.74
N GLY A 70 -4.95 5.21 -2.05
CA GLY A 70 -6.06 5.11 -3.00
C GLY A 70 -7.13 6.18 -2.74
N ASN A 71 -8.36 5.79 -2.43
CA ASN A 71 -9.43 6.74 -2.07
C ASN A 71 -9.48 7.08 -0.55
N GLY A 72 -8.50 6.64 0.24
CA GLY A 72 -8.36 6.98 1.66
C GLY A 72 -9.16 6.12 2.63
N ALA A 73 -9.63 4.93 2.25
CA ALA A 73 -10.41 4.08 3.15
C ALA A 73 -9.58 3.56 4.34
N SER A 74 -8.32 3.17 4.12
CA SER A 74 -7.37 2.80 5.18
C SER A 74 -7.09 3.99 6.10
N THR A 75 -6.88 5.17 5.52
CA THR A 75 -6.64 6.42 6.27
C THR A 75 -7.83 6.79 7.16
N ALA A 76 -9.06 6.65 6.66
CA ALA A 76 -10.27 6.88 7.44
C ALA A 76 -10.37 5.90 8.63
N TYR A 77 -10.01 4.64 8.42
CA TYR A 77 -9.97 3.65 9.48
C TYR A 77 -8.86 3.95 10.51
N LEU A 78 -7.65 4.36 10.05
CA LEU A 78 -6.58 4.82 10.94
C LEU A 78 -7.04 5.99 11.81
N ARG A 79 -7.78 6.96 11.24
CA ARG A 79 -8.35 8.07 12.01
C ARG A 79 -9.36 7.61 13.06
N GLN A 80 -10.17 6.62 12.73
CA GLN A 80 -11.12 6.03 13.68
C GLN A 80 -10.39 5.31 14.83
N LEU A 81 -9.33 4.56 14.52
CA LEU A 81 -8.55 3.78 15.48
C LEU A 81 -7.66 4.69 16.36
N PHE A 82 -7.11 5.75 15.79
CA PHE A 82 -6.20 6.71 16.44
C PHE A 82 -6.76 8.14 16.37
N PRO A 83 -7.78 8.47 17.15
CA PRO A 83 -8.53 9.72 17.01
C PRO A 83 -7.75 10.99 17.38
N LYS A 84 -6.60 10.87 18.03
CA LYS A 84 -5.76 12.02 18.44
C LYS A 84 -4.53 12.20 17.54
N SER A 85 -4.30 11.30 16.58
CA SER A 85 -3.11 11.29 15.73
C SER A 85 -3.20 12.33 14.60
N GLN A 86 -2.05 12.84 14.18
CA GLN A 86 -1.90 13.53 12.89
C GLN A 86 -1.60 12.47 11.82
N ILE A 87 -2.46 12.38 10.82
CA ILE A 87 -2.35 11.35 9.78
C ILE A 87 -2.06 12.01 8.43
N LYS A 88 -0.99 11.56 7.79
CA LYS A 88 -0.63 11.93 6.42
C LYS A 88 -0.88 10.74 5.51
N GLY A 89 -1.67 10.95 4.48
CA GLY A 89 -1.91 9.95 3.44
C GLY A 89 -1.21 10.36 2.14
N ILE A 90 -0.46 9.47 1.54
CA ILE A 90 0.21 9.75 0.26
C ILE A 90 -0.15 8.71 -0.80
N ASP A 91 -0.21 9.19 -2.05
CA ASP A 91 -0.35 8.36 -3.24
C ASP A 91 0.31 9.07 -4.42
N ILE A 92 0.86 8.32 -5.35
CA ILE A 92 1.45 8.87 -6.57
C ILE A 92 0.36 9.33 -7.56
N SER A 93 -0.86 8.81 -7.43
CA SER A 93 -2.00 9.12 -8.30
C SER A 93 -2.72 10.38 -7.83
N ALA A 94 -2.71 11.42 -8.64
CA ALA A 94 -3.49 12.65 -8.41
C ALA A 94 -5.01 12.38 -8.31
N GLU A 95 -5.52 11.41 -9.09
CA GLU A 95 -6.93 11.00 -9.05
C GLU A 95 -7.27 10.33 -7.71
N ALA A 96 -6.39 9.45 -7.19
CA ALA A 96 -6.55 8.81 -5.89
C ALA A 96 -6.61 9.87 -4.77
N ILE A 97 -5.65 10.80 -4.75
CA ILE A 97 -5.61 11.88 -3.76
C ILE A 97 -6.83 12.80 -3.87
N SER A 98 -7.27 13.13 -5.08
CA SER A 98 -8.50 13.92 -5.27
C SER A 98 -9.72 13.23 -4.65
N GLN A 99 -9.83 11.92 -4.80
CA GLN A 99 -10.93 11.15 -4.20
C GLN A 99 -10.77 10.99 -2.69
N ALA A 100 -9.56 10.74 -2.19
CA ALA A 100 -9.28 10.65 -0.76
C ALA A 100 -9.70 11.94 -0.05
N ARG A 101 -9.33 13.10 -0.59
CA ARG A 101 -9.73 14.43 -0.07
C ARG A 101 -11.23 14.65 -0.08
N LYS A 102 -11.93 14.20 -1.13
CA LYS A 102 -13.40 14.35 -1.23
C LYS A 102 -14.16 13.46 -0.25
N GLN A 103 -13.66 12.25 -0.02
CA GLN A 103 -14.36 11.24 0.79
C GLN A 103 -14.02 11.33 2.28
N ASN A 104 -12.89 11.94 2.62
CA ASN A 104 -12.35 11.91 3.99
C ASN A 104 -11.97 13.33 4.45
N GLN A 105 -12.97 14.18 4.64
CA GLN A 105 -12.80 15.51 5.26
C GLN A 105 -12.75 15.35 6.78
N LEU A 106 -11.65 14.80 7.29
CA LEU A 106 -11.46 14.46 8.68
C LEU A 106 -10.41 15.40 9.30
N GLU A 107 -10.70 15.95 10.46
CA GLU A 107 -9.74 16.75 11.22
C GLU A 107 -8.48 15.93 11.55
N GLY A 108 -7.29 16.54 11.42
CA GLY A 108 -6.01 15.88 11.66
C GLY A 108 -5.59 14.91 10.55
N VAL A 109 -6.28 14.88 9.40
CA VAL A 109 -5.92 14.08 8.22
C VAL A 109 -5.58 14.99 7.05
N ALA A 110 -4.47 14.74 6.39
CA ALA A 110 -4.08 15.42 5.15
C ALA A 110 -3.62 14.40 4.10
N PHE A 111 -3.88 14.72 2.82
CA PHE A 111 -3.53 13.86 1.70
C PHE A 111 -2.66 14.62 0.70
N ASP A 112 -1.54 14.02 0.26
CA ASP A 112 -0.61 14.64 -0.64
C ASP A 112 -0.21 13.70 -1.80
N ILE A 113 -0.03 14.28 -3.00
CA ILE A 113 0.54 13.55 -4.13
C ILE A 113 2.03 13.45 -3.87
N MET A 114 2.54 12.24 -3.64
CA MET A 114 3.95 12.04 -3.28
C MET A 114 4.41 10.63 -3.66
N ASP A 115 5.66 10.53 -4.11
CA ASP A 115 6.35 9.27 -4.30
C ASP A 115 7.03 8.87 -2.99
N VAL A 116 6.80 7.64 -2.55
CA VAL A 116 7.41 7.06 -1.34
C VAL A 116 8.95 7.05 -1.39
N SER A 117 9.53 7.05 -2.57
CA SER A 117 10.99 7.11 -2.76
C SER A 117 11.58 8.53 -2.61
N GLN A 118 10.73 9.56 -2.38
CA GLN A 118 11.12 10.97 -2.26
C GLN A 118 10.19 11.70 -1.28
N LEU A 119 10.26 11.31 -0.01
CA LEU A 119 9.41 11.89 1.03
C LEU A 119 9.96 13.26 1.47
N THR A 120 9.08 14.26 1.56
CA THR A 120 9.44 15.63 1.97
C THR A 120 9.36 15.86 3.48
N TYR A 121 9.14 14.80 4.27
CA TYR A 121 9.06 14.87 5.73
C TYR A 121 10.45 14.81 6.38
N SER A 122 10.54 15.35 7.58
CA SER A 122 11.77 15.33 8.39
C SER A 122 12.12 13.91 8.85
N ASP A 123 13.39 13.70 9.18
CA ASP A 123 13.87 12.45 9.76
C ASP A 123 13.14 12.16 11.07
N GLY A 124 12.77 10.91 11.29
CA GLY A 124 12.12 10.45 12.52
C GLY A 124 10.72 11.03 12.78
N TYR A 125 10.03 11.54 11.75
CA TYR A 125 8.77 12.25 11.93
C TYR A 125 7.59 11.35 12.30
N PHE A 126 7.56 10.08 11.83
CA PHE A 126 6.40 9.20 11.98
C PHE A 126 6.60 8.11 13.03
N ASP A 127 5.64 8.01 13.96
CA ASP A 127 5.58 6.91 14.94
C ASP A 127 5.04 5.62 14.33
N LEU A 128 4.20 5.73 13.29
CA LEU A 128 3.64 4.60 12.55
C LEU A 128 3.64 4.92 11.05
N ILE A 129 4.13 3.97 10.26
CA ILE A 129 4.01 3.99 8.81
C ILE A 129 3.26 2.75 8.37
N CYS A 130 2.29 2.91 7.48
CA CYS A 130 1.45 1.83 6.95
C CYS A 130 1.58 1.74 5.43
N ALA A 131 1.63 0.53 4.90
CA ALA A 131 1.57 0.26 3.46
C ALA A 131 0.69 -0.98 3.21
N PHE A 132 -0.52 -0.76 2.69
CA PHE A 132 -1.50 -1.83 2.44
C PHE A 132 -1.63 -2.09 0.94
N GLN A 133 -1.26 -3.28 0.47
CA GLN A 133 -1.33 -3.70 -0.95
C GLN A 133 -0.59 -2.79 -1.94
N THR A 134 0.51 -2.14 -1.54
CA THR A 134 1.16 -1.12 -2.37
C THR A 134 2.66 -1.37 -2.62
N HIS A 135 3.42 -1.90 -1.66
CA HIS A 135 4.89 -1.97 -1.70
C HIS A 135 5.46 -2.75 -2.90
N PHE A 136 4.75 -3.74 -3.40
CA PHE A 136 5.15 -4.52 -4.59
C PHE A 136 4.94 -3.76 -5.90
N HIS A 137 4.37 -2.57 -5.87
CA HIS A 137 4.23 -1.66 -7.01
C HIS A 137 5.26 -0.52 -7.00
N TRP A 138 6.07 -0.39 -5.94
CA TRP A 138 7.07 0.67 -5.89
C TRP A 138 8.18 0.40 -6.91
N PRO A 139 8.49 1.37 -7.79
CA PRO A 139 9.47 1.18 -8.87
C PRO A 139 10.88 0.88 -8.35
N ASP A 140 11.25 1.46 -7.20
CA ASP A 140 12.50 1.24 -6.50
C ASP A 140 12.21 0.95 -5.02
N LEU A 141 12.04 -0.34 -4.70
CA LEU A 141 11.77 -0.80 -3.34
C LEU A 141 12.89 -0.40 -2.37
N LYS A 142 14.17 -0.46 -2.82
CA LYS A 142 15.32 -0.09 -1.98
C LYS A 142 15.25 1.38 -1.58
N LYS A 143 15.04 2.26 -2.55
CA LYS A 143 14.97 3.71 -2.31
C LYS A 143 13.79 4.06 -1.42
N ALA A 144 12.63 3.45 -1.65
CA ALA A 144 11.45 3.61 -0.81
C ALA A 144 11.70 3.18 0.64
N LEU A 145 12.33 2.02 0.87
CA LEU A 145 12.66 1.55 2.22
C LEU A 145 13.67 2.44 2.94
N LEU A 146 14.64 3.02 2.23
CA LEU A 146 15.59 3.98 2.80
C LEU A 146 14.90 5.28 3.23
N GLU A 147 13.98 5.80 2.43
CA GLU A 147 13.17 6.97 2.79
C GLU A 147 12.22 6.67 3.95
N ILE A 148 11.56 5.51 3.95
CA ILE A 148 10.73 5.05 5.07
C ILE A 148 11.56 4.98 6.35
N LYS A 149 12.77 4.37 6.30
CA LYS A 149 13.69 4.35 7.44
C LYS A 149 14.03 5.75 7.92
N ARG A 150 14.33 6.66 7.01
CA ARG A 150 14.70 8.04 7.36
C ARG A 150 13.59 8.74 8.14
N VAL A 151 12.34 8.66 7.66
CA VAL A 151 11.20 9.38 8.26
C VAL A 151 10.56 8.63 9.42
N LEU A 152 10.85 7.35 9.64
CA LEU A 152 10.34 6.56 10.77
C LEU A 152 11.05 7.00 12.05
N ALA A 153 10.33 7.19 13.15
CA ALA A 153 10.89 7.45 14.47
C ALA A 153 11.68 6.22 14.98
N ASP A 154 12.63 6.42 15.90
CA ASP A 154 13.51 5.34 16.37
C ASP A 154 12.73 4.22 17.09
N ASP A 155 11.69 4.57 17.85
CA ASP A 155 10.76 3.62 18.46
C ASP A 155 9.51 3.36 17.61
N GLY A 156 9.48 3.88 16.37
CA GLY A 156 8.38 3.78 15.42
C GLY A 156 8.15 2.35 14.92
N ARG A 157 7.03 2.16 14.22
CA ARG A 157 6.69 0.90 13.55
C ARG A 157 6.34 1.17 12.11
N PHE A 158 6.84 0.32 11.23
CA PHE A 158 6.42 0.25 9.85
C PHE A 158 5.70 -1.07 9.63
N ILE A 159 4.46 -1.01 9.13
CA ILE A 159 3.63 -2.18 8.86
C ILE A 159 3.35 -2.29 7.37
N ILE A 160 3.58 -3.48 6.84
CA ILE A 160 3.19 -3.86 5.47
C ILE A 160 2.15 -4.97 5.58
N ALA A 161 1.01 -4.83 4.89
CA ALA A 161 0.10 -5.94 4.70
C ALA A 161 -0.27 -6.11 3.22
N CYS A 162 -0.32 -7.37 2.77
CA CYS A 162 -0.57 -7.68 1.37
C CYS A 162 -1.04 -9.13 1.19
N GLU A 163 -1.53 -9.42 0.00
CA GLU A 163 -1.74 -10.81 -0.43
C GLU A 163 -0.41 -11.49 -0.72
N GLN A 164 -0.22 -12.70 -0.20
CA GLN A 164 0.98 -13.52 -0.45
C GLN A 164 1.22 -13.75 -1.95
N SER A 165 0.17 -13.93 -2.74
CA SER A 165 0.25 -14.10 -4.19
C SER A 165 0.92 -12.91 -4.89
N LYS A 166 0.73 -11.69 -4.38
CA LYS A 166 1.35 -10.47 -4.94
C LYS A 166 2.86 -10.45 -4.68
N VAL A 167 3.29 -10.79 -3.47
CA VAL A 167 4.73 -10.92 -3.17
C VAL A 167 5.37 -11.98 -4.04
N THR A 168 4.76 -13.16 -4.15
CA THR A 168 5.26 -14.26 -4.98
C THR A 168 5.38 -13.84 -6.45
N TYR A 169 4.46 -13.05 -6.97
CA TYR A 169 4.45 -12.63 -8.38
C TYR A 169 5.39 -11.46 -8.68
N TYR A 170 5.35 -10.41 -7.84
CA TYR A 170 6.07 -9.16 -8.11
C TYR A 170 7.45 -9.07 -7.43
N LEU A 171 7.63 -9.77 -6.32
CA LEU A 171 8.85 -9.76 -5.49
C LEU A 171 9.33 -11.20 -5.25
N SER A 172 9.45 -11.98 -6.31
CA SER A 172 9.78 -13.42 -6.25
C SER A 172 11.01 -13.74 -5.42
N ASP A 173 12.02 -12.86 -5.45
CA ASP A 173 13.29 -13.00 -4.73
C ASP A 173 13.17 -12.64 -3.24
N LEU A 174 12.04 -12.07 -2.82
CA LEU A 174 11.74 -11.65 -1.45
C LEU A 174 10.48 -12.34 -0.90
N LYS A 175 10.07 -13.45 -1.51
CA LYS A 175 8.85 -14.20 -1.10
C LYS A 175 9.04 -14.99 0.20
N ASP A 176 10.27 -15.32 0.54
CA ASP A 176 10.62 -15.97 1.79
C ASP A 176 10.89 -14.92 2.88
N ASN A 177 10.40 -15.19 4.10
CA ASN A 177 10.53 -14.25 5.21
C ASN A 177 12.00 -13.99 5.60
N LYS A 178 12.88 -14.99 5.44
CA LYS A 178 14.30 -14.83 5.74
C LYS A 178 14.97 -13.95 4.70
N GLU A 179 14.70 -14.17 3.42
CA GLU A 179 15.23 -13.34 2.32
C GLU A 179 14.76 -11.89 2.47
N PHE A 180 13.49 -11.70 2.86
CA PHE A 180 12.95 -10.36 3.10
C PHE A 180 13.58 -9.70 4.33
N ALA A 181 13.78 -10.44 5.43
CA ALA A 181 14.47 -9.93 6.62
C ALA A 181 15.92 -9.54 6.30
N ASP A 182 16.68 -10.40 5.62
CA ASP A 182 18.05 -10.13 5.17
C ASP A 182 18.13 -8.92 4.23
N TYR A 183 17.07 -8.68 3.43
CA TYR A 183 16.97 -7.49 2.59
C TYR A 183 16.71 -6.22 3.39
N LEU A 184 15.81 -6.28 4.39
CA LEU A 184 15.53 -5.16 5.29
C LEU A 184 16.76 -4.77 6.13
N ASP A 185 17.51 -5.76 6.61
CA ASP A 185 18.73 -5.55 7.42
C ASP A 185 19.77 -4.73 6.65
N LYS A 186 19.91 -4.96 5.34
CA LYS A 186 20.80 -4.16 4.48
C LYS A 186 20.37 -2.70 4.37
N MET A 187 19.11 -2.39 4.67
CA MET A 187 18.58 -1.00 4.70
C MET A 187 18.61 -0.40 6.11
N GLY A 188 19.08 -1.16 7.13
CA GLY A 188 19.05 -0.76 8.54
C GLY A 188 17.63 -0.76 9.11
N LEU A 189 16.80 -1.66 8.60
CA LEU A 189 15.46 -1.99 9.10
C LEU A 189 15.48 -3.43 9.62
N ARG A 190 14.68 -3.74 10.62
CA ARG A 190 14.58 -5.08 11.20
C ARG A 190 13.16 -5.59 11.14
N LEU A 191 12.96 -6.78 10.61
CA LEU A 191 11.69 -7.49 10.68
C LEU A 191 11.48 -7.98 12.13
N LEU A 192 10.45 -7.46 12.81
CA LEU A 192 10.11 -7.84 14.18
C LEU A 192 9.16 -9.03 14.23
N ASP A 193 8.20 -9.06 13.32
CA ASP A 193 7.18 -10.10 13.27
C ASP A 193 6.66 -10.26 11.84
N CYS A 194 6.22 -11.47 11.52
CA CYS A 194 5.55 -11.80 10.28
C CYS A 194 4.36 -12.72 10.55
N GLN A 195 3.15 -12.22 10.36
CA GLN A 195 1.94 -12.97 10.57
C GLN A 195 1.22 -13.29 9.26
N LYS A 196 0.46 -14.39 9.28
CA LYS A 196 -0.34 -14.87 8.15
C LYS A 196 -1.78 -15.10 8.60
N GLN A 197 -2.72 -14.65 7.77
CA GLN A 197 -4.14 -14.95 7.92
C GLN A 197 -4.74 -15.27 6.55
N ALA A 198 -5.09 -16.54 6.33
CA ALA A 198 -5.51 -17.03 5.02
C ALA A 198 -4.50 -16.68 3.91
N ALA A 199 -4.88 -15.85 2.93
CA ALA A 199 -4.02 -15.40 1.84
C ALA A 199 -3.20 -14.14 2.17
N TRP A 200 -3.35 -13.56 3.36
CA TRP A 200 -2.73 -12.31 3.74
C TRP A 200 -1.44 -12.51 4.52
N LEU A 201 -0.49 -11.62 4.28
CA LEU A 201 0.76 -11.45 5.01
C LEU A 201 0.75 -10.10 5.71
N CYS A 202 1.31 -10.04 6.91
CA CYS A 202 1.56 -8.81 7.64
C CYS A 202 2.97 -8.84 8.19
N TYR A 203 3.78 -7.84 7.85
CA TYR A 203 5.12 -7.62 8.34
C TYR A 203 5.14 -6.43 9.29
N VAL A 204 5.67 -6.60 10.49
CA VAL A 204 5.93 -5.53 11.45
C VAL A 204 7.43 -5.25 11.47
N ILE A 205 7.81 -4.02 11.18
CA ILE A 205 9.19 -3.62 10.94
C ILE A 205 9.54 -2.43 11.85
N ALA A 206 10.78 -2.35 12.28
CA ALA A 206 11.35 -1.20 13.02
C ALA A 206 12.71 -0.81 12.46
N LYS A 207 13.26 0.32 12.90
CA LYS A 207 14.68 0.62 12.73
C LYS A 207 15.54 -0.39 13.50
N GLN A 208 16.76 -0.60 13.02
CA GLN A 208 17.81 -1.29 13.76
C GLN A 208 18.42 -0.38 14.81
#